data_de1364c90eb105154190c7859af066ad
#
_entry.id   de1364c90eb105154190c7859af066ad
#
_cell.length_a   1.000
_cell.length_b   1.000
_cell.length_c   1.000
_cell.angle_alpha   90.00
_cell.angle_beta   90.00
_cell.angle_gamma   90.00
#
_symmetry.space_group_name_H-M   'P 1'
#
loop_
_entity.id
_entity.type
_entity.pdbx_description
1 polymer ?
#
loop_
_entity_poly.entity_id
_entity_poly.type
_entity_poly.pdbx_seq_one_letter_code
_entity_poly.pdbx_strand_id
1 'polypeptide(L)'
;TAGFCLGRSGAPASGTGPAVSPIDGVAVRADAAEPDIAEKLAVFETVFEDGRYWNHAGAADWLDPVLCVTDTPCAHSTAGESTCNTYRGALLAEFPDFSGIQCFGYASLLSDLLFGVDAPVTAHTDFSRVRVGDMIRLPESMHSMLVTAVDREAETVTVTEVNADYETCRIAWGRTVTREALYANGDSVTFYTRYAD
;
A
#
# COMPACT_ATOMS: atom_id res chain seq x y z
N THR A 1 -11.79 -21.99 -6.04
CA THR A 1 -10.97 -21.11 -6.90
C THR A 1 -9.60 -21.01 -6.25
N ALA A 2 -8.56 -21.44 -6.95
CA ALA A 2 -7.20 -21.44 -6.42
C ALA A 2 -6.67 -20.00 -6.34
N GLY A 3 -6.01 -19.64 -5.24
CA GLY A 3 -5.30 -18.37 -5.10
C GLY A 3 -4.15 -18.28 -6.11
N PHE A 4 -3.84 -17.08 -6.56
CA PHE A 4 -2.77 -16.84 -7.52
C PHE A 4 -1.56 -16.22 -6.79
N CYS A 5 -0.41 -16.89 -6.89
CA CYS A 5 0.87 -16.37 -6.40
C CYS A 5 1.81 -16.22 -7.59
N LEU A 6 2.44 -15.06 -7.73
CA LEU A 6 3.32 -14.77 -8.85
C LEU A 6 4.62 -15.58 -8.77
N GLY A 7 4.87 -16.40 -9.79
CA GLY A 7 6.16 -17.03 -10.02
C GLY A 7 7.11 -16.09 -10.77
N ARG A 8 8.40 -16.12 -10.45
CA ARG A 8 9.45 -15.40 -11.20
C ARG A 8 9.46 -15.84 -12.66
N SER A 9 9.01 -14.99 -13.59
CA SER A 9 9.40 -15.16 -15.01
C SER A 9 9.24 -13.87 -15.82
N GLY A 10 10.34 -13.45 -16.44
CA GLY A 10 10.38 -12.74 -17.71
C GLY A 10 10.14 -11.23 -17.67
N ALA A 11 11.15 -10.51 -18.12
CA ALA A 11 11.10 -9.07 -18.38
C ALA A 11 9.95 -8.71 -19.35
N PRO A 12 9.29 -7.54 -19.18
CA PRO A 12 8.27 -7.09 -20.10
C PRO A 12 8.87 -6.56 -21.41
N ALA A 13 8.24 -6.93 -22.52
CA ALA A 13 8.52 -6.37 -23.83
C ALA A 13 7.91 -4.96 -23.94
N SER A 14 8.67 -4.03 -24.47
CA SER A 14 8.26 -2.67 -24.78
C SER A 14 7.17 -2.65 -25.87
N GLY A 15 5.97 -2.20 -25.50
CA GLY A 15 4.86 -1.95 -26.42
C GLY A 15 4.40 -0.50 -26.35
N THR A 16 4.61 0.26 -27.43
CA THR A 16 4.10 1.61 -27.61
C THR A 16 2.61 1.54 -27.96
N GLY A 17 1.74 1.99 -27.06
CA GLY A 17 0.30 2.19 -27.31
C GLY A 17 -0.06 3.67 -27.54
N PRO A 18 -1.17 3.99 -28.22
CA PRO A 18 -1.47 5.33 -28.67
C PRO A 18 -1.99 6.26 -27.56
N ALA A 19 -1.61 7.53 -27.68
CA ALA A 19 -2.02 8.62 -26.80
C ALA A 19 -3.55 8.85 -26.84
N VAL A 20 -4.16 8.95 -25.68
CA VAL A 20 -5.56 9.36 -25.49
C VAL A 20 -5.57 10.85 -25.18
N SER A 21 -6.37 11.61 -25.93
CA SER A 21 -6.52 13.06 -25.78
C SER A 21 -7.29 13.42 -24.50
N PRO A 22 -6.96 14.55 -23.84
CA PRO A 22 -7.62 14.97 -22.62
C PRO A 22 -9.02 15.51 -22.88
N ILE A 23 -9.95 15.14 -22.01
CA ILE A 23 -11.29 15.76 -21.93
C ILE A 23 -11.16 16.98 -21.01
N ASP A 24 -11.47 18.15 -21.55
CA ASP A 24 -11.48 19.43 -20.83
C ASP A 24 -12.54 19.45 -19.73
N GLY A 25 -12.14 19.91 -18.55
CA GLY A 25 -13.03 20.45 -17.55
C GLY A 25 -13.03 19.74 -16.19
N VAL A 26 -12.18 20.13 -15.36
CA VAL A 26 -12.02 20.26 -13.91
C VAL A 26 -10.56 19.93 -13.59
N ALA A 27 -9.77 20.97 -13.43
CA ALA A 27 -8.39 20.81 -12.97
C ALA A 27 -8.42 20.52 -11.46
N VAL A 28 -8.57 19.28 -11.07
CA VAL A 28 -8.14 18.81 -9.76
C VAL A 28 -6.61 18.83 -9.81
N ARG A 29 -6.00 19.79 -9.13
CA ARG A 29 -4.55 19.79 -8.90
C ARG A 29 -4.24 18.75 -7.82
N ALA A 30 -4.33 17.48 -8.18
CA ALA A 30 -3.60 16.46 -7.45
C ALA A 30 -2.11 16.70 -7.71
N ASP A 31 -1.29 16.74 -6.66
CA ASP A 31 0.16 16.68 -6.86
C ASP A 31 0.47 15.41 -7.66
N ALA A 32 0.88 15.59 -8.91
CA ALA A 32 1.16 14.47 -9.77
C ALA A 32 2.32 13.68 -9.15
N ALA A 33 2.09 12.39 -8.94
CA ALA A 33 3.16 11.47 -8.60
C ALA A 33 4.27 11.58 -9.66
N GLU A 34 5.51 11.37 -9.24
CA GLU A 34 6.58 11.21 -10.22
C GLU A 34 6.18 10.10 -11.21
N PRO A 35 6.45 10.26 -12.52
CA PRO A 35 5.95 9.34 -13.54
C PRO A 35 6.24 7.87 -13.26
N ASP A 36 7.41 7.57 -12.70
CA ASP A 36 7.80 6.21 -12.31
C ASP A 36 6.93 5.64 -11.16
N ILE A 37 6.59 6.46 -10.19
CA ILE A 37 5.72 6.06 -9.05
C ILE A 37 4.31 5.78 -9.53
N ALA A 38 3.76 6.64 -10.40
CA ALA A 38 2.42 6.45 -10.94
C ALA A 38 2.31 5.17 -11.79
N GLU A 39 3.32 4.89 -12.63
CA GLU A 39 3.37 3.68 -13.44
C GLU A 39 3.45 2.42 -12.56
N LYS A 40 4.29 2.42 -11.54
CA LYS A 40 4.39 1.30 -10.58
C LYS A 40 3.09 1.08 -9.83
N LEU A 41 2.43 2.15 -9.35
CA LEU A 41 1.14 2.03 -8.66
C LEU A 41 0.07 1.42 -9.57
N ALA A 42 0.01 1.80 -10.84
CA ALA A 42 -0.91 1.21 -11.80
C ALA A 42 -0.66 -0.30 -12.00
N VAL A 43 0.60 -0.74 -11.99
CA VAL A 43 0.94 -2.17 -11.99
C VAL A 43 0.50 -2.84 -10.69
N PHE A 44 0.72 -2.20 -9.54
CA PHE A 44 0.34 -2.79 -8.25
C PHE A 44 -1.17 -2.98 -8.12
N GLU A 45 -1.98 -2.06 -8.65
CA GLU A 45 -3.44 -2.21 -8.67
C GLU A 45 -3.89 -3.43 -9.46
N THR A 46 -3.14 -3.86 -10.47
CA THR A 46 -3.42 -5.10 -11.22
C THR A 46 -2.94 -6.37 -10.51
N VAL A 47 -1.89 -6.27 -9.69
CA VAL A 47 -1.34 -7.41 -8.95
C VAL A 47 -2.07 -7.61 -7.63
N PHE A 48 -2.32 -6.53 -6.92
CA PHE A 48 -3.03 -6.49 -5.64
C PHE A 48 -4.45 -5.97 -5.87
N GLU A 49 -5.26 -6.76 -6.58
CA GLU A 49 -6.60 -6.37 -7.00
C GLU A 49 -7.51 -5.97 -5.83
N ASP A 50 -8.27 -4.89 -6.02
CA ASP A 50 -9.25 -4.43 -5.04
C ASP A 50 -10.26 -5.53 -4.68
N GLY A 51 -10.58 -5.66 -3.39
CA GLY A 51 -11.54 -6.62 -2.88
C GLY A 51 -10.99 -8.04 -2.68
N ARG A 52 -9.78 -8.36 -3.17
CA ARG A 52 -9.10 -9.62 -2.87
C ARG A 52 -8.36 -9.55 -1.53
N TYR A 53 -7.63 -10.60 -1.17
CA TYR A 53 -7.01 -10.73 0.15
C TYR A 53 -5.51 -10.95 0.03
N TRP A 54 -4.73 -10.11 0.72
CA TRP A 54 -3.26 -10.25 0.78
C TRP A 54 -2.88 -11.32 1.81
N ASN A 55 -2.99 -12.55 1.40
CA ASN A 55 -2.67 -13.73 2.20
C ASN A 55 -2.37 -14.94 1.29
N HIS A 56 -2.01 -16.05 1.88
CA HIS A 56 -1.76 -17.33 1.20
C HIS A 56 -2.79 -18.42 1.56
N ALA A 57 -3.97 -18.04 2.01
CA ALA A 57 -5.04 -18.97 2.35
C ALA A 57 -5.47 -19.80 1.15
N GLY A 58 -5.42 -21.13 1.28
CA GLY A 58 -5.81 -22.06 0.22
C GLY A 58 -4.86 -22.09 -0.99
N ALA A 59 -3.72 -21.43 -0.95
CA ALA A 59 -2.71 -21.55 -1.99
C ALA A 59 -2.00 -22.91 -1.86
N ALA A 60 -2.05 -23.71 -2.93
CA ALA A 60 -1.46 -25.05 -2.92
C ALA A 60 0.08 -25.04 -3.08
N ASP A 61 0.59 -24.10 -3.87
CA ASP A 61 2.01 -23.97 -4.19
C ASP A 61 2.37 -22.48 -4.25
N TRP A 62 2.79 -21.90 -3.14
CA TRP A 62 3.27 -20.53 -3.10
C TRP A 62 4.79 -20.49 -3.09
N LEU A 63 5.38 -19.91 -4.16
CA LEU A 63 6.81 -19.72 -4.29
C LEU A 63 7.31 -18.48 -3.54
N ASP A 64 6.46 -17.46 -3.42
CA ASP A 64 6.71 -16.25 -2.67
C ASP A 64 5.42 -15.82 -1.96
N PRO A 65 5.28 -16.14 -0.67
CA PRO A 65 4.06 -15.85 0.08
C PRO A 65 3.76 -14.36 0.17
N VAL A 66 4.79 -13.51 0.09
CA VAL A 66 4.64 -12.05 0.19
C VAL A 66 3.85 -11.45 -0.98
N LEU A 67 3.90 -12.11 -2.15
CA LEU A 67 3.18 -11.68 -3.35
C LEU A 67 1.85 -12.44 -3.57
N CYS A 68 1.47 -13.30 -2.63
CA CYS A 68 0.23 -14.05 -2.76
C CYS A 68 -1.00 -13.14 -2.53
N VAL A 69 -1.96 -13.26 -3.46
CA VAL A 69 -3.29 -12.67 -3.37
C VAL A 69 -4.32 -13.76 -3.63
N THR A 70 -5.29 -13.89 -2.74
CA THR A 70 -6.28 -14.98 -2.79
C THR A 70 -7.71 -14.46 -2.79
N ASP A 71 -8.67 -15.36 -3.05
CA ASP A 71 -10.10 -15.09 -2.95
C ASP A 71 -10.66 -15.46 -1.56
N THR A 72 -9.80 -15.91 -0.65
CA THR A 72 -10.19 -16.41 0.67
C THR A 72 -9.73 -15.45 1.75
N PRO A 73 -10.60 -14.98 2.65
CA PRO A 73 -10.21 -14.11 3.75
C PRO A 73 -9.20 -14.78 4.68
N CYS A 74 -8.40 -13.96 5.32
CA CYS A 74 -7.44 -14.39 6.34
C CYS A 74 -8.17 -14.90 7.58
N ALA A 75 -7.66 -15.96 8.20
CA ALA A 75 -8.18 -16.45 9.49
C ALA A 75 -7.26 -15.98 10.62
N HIS A 76 -7.42 -14.72 11.06
CA HIS A 76 -6.61 -14.16 12.16
C HIS A 76 -6.91 -14.76 13.54
N SER A 77 -8.16 -15.18 13.75
CA SER A 77 -8.66 -15.59 15.07
C SER A 77 -8.38 -17.03 15.44
N THR A 78 -7.88 -17.83 14.51
CA THR A 78 -7.58 -19.23 14.77
C THR A 78 -6.18 -19.35 15.35
N ALA A 79 -6.10 -19.63 16.63
CA ALA A 79 -4.84 -19.83 17.34
C ALA A 79 -3.98 -20.89 16.61
N GLY A 80 -2.85 -20.46 16.05
CA GLY A 80 -1.81 -21.31 15.53
C GLY A 80 -1.62 -21.37 14.01
N GLU A 81 -2.57 -20.91 13.20
CA GLU A 81 -2.44 -20.94 11.73
C GLU A 81 -2.84 -19.60 11.10
N SER A 82 -1.96 -18.62 11.22
CA SER A 82 -2.15 -17.38 10.46
C SER A 82 -1.83 -17.64 8.98
N THR A 83 -2.79 -17.38 8.12
CA THR A 83 -2.60 -17.37 6.66
C THR A 83 -2.16 -16.01 6.13
N CYS A 84 -1.90 -15.04 7.03
CA CYS A 84 -1.45 -13.73 6.65
C CYS A 84 -0.07 -13.79 5.99
N ASN A 85 0.10 -13.05 4.91
CA ASN A 85 1.42 -12.80 4.38
C ASN A 85 2.25 -11.97 5.38
N THR A 86 3.57 -12.13 5.30
CA THR A 86 4.52 -11.41 6.15
C THR A 86 5.57 -10.76 5.27
N TYR A 87 5.79 -9.46 5.46
CA TYR A 87 6.87 -8.75 4.81
C TYR A 87 7.76 -8.02 5.82
N ARG A 88 9.06 -8.25 5.72
CA ARG A 88 10.09 -7.66 6.57
C ARG A 88 11.01 -6.81 5.69
N GLY A 89 10.62 -5.57 5.45
CA GLY A 89 11.37 -4.62 4.62
C GLY A 89 12.05 -3.52 5.43
N ALA A 90 12.48 -2.47 4.73
CA ALA A 90 13.22 -1.35 5.30
C ALA A 90 12.47 -0.66 6.44
N LEU A 91 11.15 -0.47 6.31
CA LEU A 91 10.34 0.17 7.36
C LEU A 91 10.27 -0.63 8.67
N LEU A 92 10.50 -1.94 8.64
CA LEU A 92 10.52 -2.75 9.85
C LEU A 92 11.69 -2.41 10.78
N ALA A 93 12.78 -1.85 10.25
CA ALA A 93 13.90 -1.39 11.07
C ALA A 93 13.49 -0.27 12.04
N GLU A 94 12.52 0.56 11.66
CA GLU A 94 11.94 1.62 12.49
C GLU A 94 10.95 1.07 13.55
N PHE A 95 10.53 -0.19 13.39
CA PHE A 95 9.53 -0.86 14.22
C PHE A 95 9.97 -2.28 14.59
N PRO A 96 11.03 -2.45 15.39
CA PRO A 96 11.62 -3.77 15.67
C PRO A 96 10.66 -4.77 16.32
N ASP A 97 9.65 -4.28 17.03
CA ASP A 97 8.66 -5.10 17.74
C ASP A 97 7.45 -5.48 16.85
N PHE A 98 7.40 -5.01 15.61
CA PHE A 98 6.29 -5.31 14.70
C PHE A 98 6.53 -6.62 13.94
N SER A 99 5.44 -7.33 13.69
CA SER A 99 5.50 -8.63 13.01
C SER A 99 5.56 -8.54 11.48
N GLY A 100 5.37 -7.37 10.89
CA GLY A 100 5.39 -7.19 9.43
C GLY A 100 4.23 -7.88 8.71
N ILE A 101 3.11 -8.09 9.40
CA ILE A 101 1.88 -8.70 8.86
C ILE A 101 0.81 -7.66 8.59
N GLN A 102 -0.28 -8.08 7.94
CA GLN A 102 -1.50 -7.28 7.76
C GLN A 102 -1.20 -5.89 7.14
N CYS A 103 -1.87 -4.84 7.59
CA CYS A 103 -1.77 -3.49 7.03
C CYS A 103 -0.33 -2.93 7.03
N PHE A 104 0.44 -3.17 8.09
CA PHE A 104 1.82 -2.71 8.17
C PHE A 104 2.72 -3.44 7.16
N GLY A 105 2.63 -4.77 7.09
CA GLY A 105 3.41 -5.57 6.14
C GLY A 105 3.09 -5.21 4.70
N TYR A 106 1.82 -5.02 4.37
CA TYR A 106 1.39 -4.63 3.02
C TYR A 106 1.90 -3.25 2.62
N ALA A 107 1.69 -2.24 3.46
CA ALA A 107 2.15 -0.88 3.18
C ALA A 107 3.69 -0.82 3.06
N SER A 108 4.41 -1.58 3.90
CA SER A 108 5.88 -1.69 3.83
C SER A 108 6.34 -2.38 2.54
N LEU A 109 5.66 -3.44 2.11
CA LEU A 109 5.94 -4.12 0.84
C LEU A 109 5.81 -3.16 -0.34
N LEU A 110 4.69 -2.46 -0.43
CA LEU A 110 4.46 -1.52 -1.53
C LEU A 110 5.47 -0.37 -1.51
N SER A 111 5.82 0.15 -0.33
CA SER A 111 6.85 1.18 -0.18
C SER A 111 8.20 0.70 -0.73
N ASP A 112 8.65 -0.49 -0.36
CA ASP A 112 9.92 -1.04 -0.86
C ASP A 112 9.88 -1.39 -2.36
N LEU A 113 8.74 -1.82 -2.89
CA LEU A 113 8.56 -2.04 -4.33
C LEU A 113 8.58 -0.73 -5.13
N LEU A 114 8.09 0.38 -4.55
CA LEU A 114 8.15 1.70 -5.18
C LEU A 114 9.57 2.26 -5.23
N PHE A 115 10.26 2.25 -4.10
CA PHE A 115 11.49 3.01 -3.92
C PHE A 115 12.76 2.16 -3.86
N GLY A 116 12.62 0.86 -3.62
CA GLY A 116 13.72 -0.05 -3.31
C GLY A 116 13.99 -0.13 -1.80
N VAL A 117 14.51 -1.28 -1.36
CA VAL A 117 14.77 -1.54 0.07
C VAL A 117 15.84 -0.64 0.68
N ASP A 118 16.77 -0.16 -0.13
CA ASP A 118 17.88 0.71 0.30
C ASP A 118 17.53 2.21 0.28
N ALA A 119 16.32 2.58 -0.16
CA ALA A 119 15.91 3.97 -0.13
C ALA A 119 15.82 4.49 1.32
N PRO A 120 16.16 5.77 1.58
CA PRO A 120 16.11 6.33 2.92
C PRO A 120 14.70 6.21 3.52
N VAL A 121 14.61 6.14 4.84
CA VAL A 121 13.35 6.26 5.59
C VAL A 121 13.45 7.49 6.46
N THR A 122 12.56 8.45 6.27
CA THR A 122 12.41 9.60 7.16
C THR A 122 10.96 9.74 7.60
N ALA A 123 10.74 10.30 8.78
CA ALA A 123 9.41 10.43 9.35
C ALA A 123 9.06 11.91 9.59
N HIS A 124 7.80 12.27 9.37
CA HIS A 124 7.26 13.57 9.72
C HIS A 124 5.77 13.48 10.08
N THR A 125 5.22 14.57 10.64
CA THR A 125 3.80 14.67 11.01
C THR A 125 3.07 15.78 10.25
N ASP A 126 3.73 16.40 9.26
CA ASP A 126 3.20 17.53 8.52
C ASP A 126 2.45 17.06 7.26
N PHE A 127 1.12 17.24 7.26
CA PHE A 127 0.27 16.89 6.12
C PHE A 127 0.67 17.63 4.83
N SER A 128 1.19 18.86 4.94
CA SER A 128 1.59 19.63 3.75
C SER A 128 2.77 19.02 2.99
N ARG A 129 3.53 18.13 3.63
CA ARG A 129 4.69 17.43 3.06
C ARG A 129 4.36 16.04 2.51
N VAL A 130 3.14 15.52 2.74
CA VAL A 130 2.75 14.19 2.29
C VAL A 130 2.86 14.06 0.78
N ARG A 131 3.43 12.97 0.30
CA ARG A 131 3.61 12.67 -1.14
C ARG A 131 3.02 11.30 -1.47
N VAL A 132 2.74 11.09 -2.75
CA VAL A 132 2.36 9.76 -3.26
C VAL A 132 3.50 8.78 -2.99
N GLY A 133 3.16 7.60 -2.45
CA GLY A 133 4.13 6.60 -2.01
C GLY A 133 4.52 6.68 -0.54
N ASP A 134 4.17 7.76 0.17
CA ASP A 134 4.38 7.82 1.62
C ASP A 134 3.49 6.79 2.35
N MET A 135 4.03 6.17 3.39
CA MET A 135 3.25 5.33 4.28
C MET A 135 2.68 6.17 5.43
N ILE A 136 1.38 6.05 5.65
CA ILE A 136 0.69 6.62 6.82
C ILE A 136 0.66 5.59 7.93
N ARG A 137 1.05 5.98 9.15
CA ARG A 137 0.85 5.18 10.36
C ARG A 137 -0.05 5.92 11.33
N LEU A 138 -1.15 5.27 11.73
CA LEU A 138 -2.08 5.71 12.77
C LEU A 138 -1.81 4.87 14.02
N PRO A 139 -1.12 5.40 15.04
CA PRO A 139 -0.68 4.60 16.20
C PRO A 139 -1.85 4.10 17.05
N GLU A 140 -2.86 4.92 17.31
CA GLU A 140 -4.00 4.54 18.16
C GLU A 140 -4.83 3.40 17.56
N SER A 141 -5.13 3.47 16.27
CA SER A 141 -5.80 2.39 15.56
C SER A 141 -4.87 1.29 15.12
N MET A 142 -3.56 1.45 15.32
CA MET A 142 -2.50 0.54 14.83
C MET A 142 -2.63 0.22 13.32
N HIS A 143 -3.14 1.17 12.53
CA HIS A 143 -3.39 0.98 11.12
C HIS A 143 -2.32 1.65 10.25
N SER A 144 -2.03 1.03 9.10
CA SER A 144 -1.07 1.53 8.11
C SER A 144 -1.68 1.52 6.72
N MET A 145 -1.36 2.55 5.94
CA MET A 145 -1.85 2.76 4.57
C MET A 145 -0.73 3.31 3.71
N LEU A 146 -0.82 3.12 2.40
CA LEU A 146 0.08 3.78 1.44
C LEU A 146 -0.70 4.84 0.64
N VAL A 147 -0.13 6.03 0.51
CA VAL A 147 -0.72 7.15 -0.25
C VAL A 147 -0.58 6.88 -1.75
N THR A 148 -1.69 6.94 -2.48
CA THR A 148 -1.76 6.76 -3.94
C THR A 148 -2.09 8.05 -4.68
N ALA A 149 -2.72 9.02 -4.02
CA ALA A 149 -2.93 10.38 -4.53
C ALA A 149 -3.00 11.39 -3.38
N VAL A 150 -2.69 12.65 -3.68
CA VAL A 150 -2.80 13.77 -2.73
C VAL A 150 -3.56 14.90 -3.41
N ASP A 151 -4.61 15.39 -2.75
CA ASP A 151 -5.33 16.60 -3.13
C ASP A 151 -5.08 17.67 -2.06
N ARG A 152 -4.25 18.66 -2.41
CA ARG A 152 -3.86 19.74 -1.49
C ARG A 152 -4.99 20.70 -1.23
N GLU A 153 -5.83 20.96 -2.23
CA GLU A 153 -6.93 21.92 -2.13
C GLU A 153 -8.05 21.36 -1.26
N ALA A 154 -8.39 20.09 -1.45
CA ALA A 154 -9.39 19.40 -0.64
C ALA A 154 -8.86 18.91 0.72
N GLU A 155 -7.54 19.05 0.98
CA GLU A 155 -6.86 18.50 2.16
C GLU A 155 -7.15 17.00 2.34
N THR A 156 -7.04 16.21 1.26
CA THR A 156 -7.28 14.76 1.27
C THR A 156 -6.11 13.96 0.70
N VAL A 157 -6.03 12.71 1.11
CA VAL A 157 -5.21 11.69 0.47
C VAL A 157 -6.08 10.54 0.01
N THR A 158 -5.72 9.93 -1.11
CA THR A 158 -6.26 8.62 -1.52
C THR A 158 -5.24 7.56 -1.14
N VAL A 159 -5.71 6.41 -0.65
CA VAL A 159 -4.82 5.37 -0.13
C VAL A 159 -5.15 4.00 -0.69
N THR A 160 -4.15 3.11 -0.63
CA THR A 160 -4.34 1.66 -0.65
C THR A 160 -3.95 1.07 0.70
N GLU A 161 -4.66 0.04 1.11
CA GLU A 161 -4.52 -0.58 2.41
C GLU A 161 -5.01 -2.03 2.41
N VAL A 162 -4.69 -2.78 3.43
CA VAL A 162 -5.35 -4.05 3.71
C VAL A 162 -5.82 -4.09 5.15
N ASN A 163 -6.76 -4.99 5.42
CA ASN A 163 -7.23 -5.25 6.79
C ASN A 163 -7.87 -4.03 7.49
N ALA A 164 -8.51 -3.12 6.72
CA ALA A 164 -9.25 -1.99 7.30
C ALA A 164 -10.43 -2.43 8.19
N ASP A 165 -10.89 -3.66 8.01
CA ASP A 165 -11.90 -4.33 8.84
C ASP A 165 -11.33 -5.02 10.08
N TYR A 166 -9.99 -5.04 10.24
CA TYR A 166 -9.24 -5.75 11.30
C TYR A 166 -9.41 -7.27 11.32
N GLU A 167 -9.99 -7.87 10.27
CA GLU A 167 -10.38 -9.27 10.29
C GLU A 167 -9.84 -10.10 9.12
N THR A 168 -9.73 -9.53 7.91
CA THR A 168 -9.69 -10.37 6.70
C THR A 168 -8.46 -10.20 5.83
N CYS A 169 -7.60 -9.23 6.03
CA CYS A 169 -6.54 -8.80 5.11
C CYS A 169 -7.06 -8.42 3.71
N ARG A 170 -8.29 -7.94 3.63
CA ARG A 170 -8.88 -7.48 2.38
C ARG A 170 -8.13 -6.27 1.85
N ILE A 171 -7.78 -6.32 0.57
CA ILE A 171 -7.14 -5.23 -0.16
C ILE A 171 -8.22 -4.20 -0.51
N ALA A 172 -7.92 -2.93 -0.28
CA ALA A 172 -8.76 -1.81 -0.68
C ALA A 172 -7.91 -0.74 -1.38
N TRP A 173 -8.42 -0.25 -2.52
CA TRP A 173 -7.87 0.85 -3.27
C TRP A 173 -8.85 2.02 -3.32
N GLY A 174 -8.33 3.23 -3.43
CA GLY A 174 -9.13 4.42 -3.72
C GLY A 174 -9.92 5.00 -2.55
N ARG A 175 -9.68 4.56 -1.31
CA ARG A 175 -10.30 5.20 -0.15
C ARG A 175 -9.71 6.58 0.06
N THR A 176 -10.59 7.59 0.10
CA THR A 176 -10.20 8.98 0.40
C THR A 176 -10.25 9.22 1.91
N VAL A 177 -9.19 9.81 2.45
CA VAL A 177 -9.05 10.16 3.87
C VAL A 177 -8.76 11.65 3.97
N THR A 178 -9.54 12.39 4.76
CA THR A 178 -9.31 13.81 4.99
C THR A 178 -8.21 14.03 6.02
N ARG A 179 -7.55 15.18 5.94
CA ARG A 179 -6.63 15.64 6.98
C ARG A 179 -7.28 15.61 8.37
N GLU A 180 -8.50 16.12 8.47
CA GLU A 180 -9.26 16.12 9.72
C GLU A 180 -9.40 14.70 10.30
N ALA A 181 -9.74 13.72 9.46
CA ALA A 181 -9.88 12.32 9.89
C ALA A 181 -8.55 11.71 10.36
N LEU A 182 -7.43 12.08 9.73
CA LEU A 182 -6.10 11.60 10.14
C LEU A 182 -5.69 12.10 11.54
N TYR A 183 -6.17 13.27 11.96
CA TYR A 183 -5.81 13.90 13.23
C TYR A 183 -6.97 13.90 14.26
N ALA A 184 -8.11 13.25 13.95
CA ALA A 184 -9.34 13.37 14.71
C ALA A 184 -9.27 12.86 16.16
N ASN A 185 -8.40 11.87 16.42
CA ASN A 185 -8.32 11.25 17.74
C ASN A 185 -7.18 11.80 18.61
N GLY A 186 -6.63 12.96 18.26
CA GLY A 186 -5.41 13.48 18.89
C GLY A 186 -4.19 12.68 18.53
N ASP A 187 -4.34 11.81 17.53
CA ASP A 187 -3.32 10.90 17.06
C ASP A 187 -2.13 11.67 16.49
N SER A 188 -0.98 11.26 16.91
CA SER A 188 0.26 11.60 16.23
C SER A 188 0.36 10.78 14.95
N VAL A 189 -0.45 11.12 13.92
CA VAL A 189 -0.25 10.53 12.60
C VAL A 189 1.20 10.73 12.18
N THR A 190 1.83 9.65 11.71
CA THR A 190 3.19 9.70 11.19
C THR A 190 3.19 9.30 9.74
N PHE A 191 3.87 10.11 8.92
CA PHE A 191 4.13 9.82 7.52
C PHE A 191 5.58 9.37 7.38
N TYR A 192 5.78 8.20 6.81
CA TYR A 192 7.10 7.68 6.48
C TYR A 192 7.34 7.87 4.99
N THR A 193 8.31 8.71 4.66
CA THR A 193 8.69 9.02 3.28
C THR A 193 10.00 8.34 2.91
N ARG A 194 10.10 7.92 1.65
CA ARG A 194 11.28 7.30 1.05
C ARG A 194 11.97 8.23 0.04
N TYR A 195 11.47 9.45 -0.09
CA TYR A 195 12.11 10.46 -0.92
C TYR A 195 13.34 11.01 -0.20
N ALA A 196 14.42 11.22 -0.96
CA ALA A 196 15.54 11.99 -0.48
C ALA A 196 15.11 13.48 -0.37
N ASP A 197 15.57 14.15 0.69
CA ASP A 197 15.39 15.61 0.87
C ASP A 197 16.21 16.40 -0.16
#